data_9fa68110ec644a1000a3b97e4ddfd915
#
_entry.id   9fa68110ec644a1000a3b97e4ddfd915
#
_cell.length_a   1.000
_cell.length_b   1.000
_cell.length_c   1.000
_cell.angle_alpha   90.00
_cell.angle_beta   90.00
_cell.angle_gamma   90.00
#
_symmetry.space_group_name_H-M   'P 1'
#
loop_
_entity.id
_entity.type
_entity.pdbx_description
1 polymer ?
#
loop_
_entity_poly.entity_id
_entity_poly.type
_entity_poly.pdbx_seq_one_letter_code
_entity_poly.pdbx_strand_id
1 'polypeptide(L)'
;MITLFDGNRIDMLISVLSVSMEYPMQSLKLLGPEQTYRNLVYDSISPGQSYCNAETGEVYEGKLFTVSGRVPNRTIRFYKKGLEVLKWNDSFETYLQISSRHKISGNLSKVKRNHAVAEVLAVMARCAVEFRPQTLPNLRMDEWGNRLPNKPLFYTSRQLKRFADNDGKETIYTRLIGGLFIGSEYYSVYNPRKEVMRWDNNSESK
;
A
#
# COMPACT_ATOMS: atom_id res chain seq x y z
N MET A 1 23.17 8.95 7.47
CA MET A 1 22.35 7.88 8.08
C MET A 1 20.91 8.37 8.20
N ILE A 2 19.94 7.57 7.77
CA ILE A 2 18.50 7.91 7.84
C ILE A 2 17.86 7.04 8.91
N THR A 3 17.19 7.66 9.88
CA THR A 3 16.43 6.94 10.91
C THR A 3 15.10 6.47 10.33
N LEU A 4 14.70 5.23 10.61
CA LEU A 4 13.45 4.62 10.19
C LEU A 4 12.58 4.28 11.39
N PHE A 5 11.27 4.27 11.20
CA PHE A 5 10.26 3.95 12.21
C PHE A 5 10.22 4.92 13.39
N ASP A 6 10.52 6.19 13.12
CA ASP A 6 10.36 7.33 14.05
C ASP A 6 9.19 8.27 13.65
N GLY A 7 8.37 7.83 12.69
CA GLY A 7 7.24 8.60 12.17
C GLY A 7 7.61 9.60 11.06
N ASN A 8 8.79 9.49 10.50
CA ASN A 8 9.23 10.40 9.45
C ASN A 8 8.64 10.06 8.05
N ARG A 9 8.98 10.86 7.04
CA ARG A 9 8.40 10.75 5.69
C ARG A 9 8.73 9.45 4.97
N ILE A 10 9.88 8.85 5.24
CA ILE A 10 10.28 7.59 4.60
C ILE A 10 9.43 6.44 5.12
N ASP A 11 9.02 6.47 6.39
CA ASP A 11 8.18 5.45 7.00
C ASP A 11 6.79 5.40 6.35
N MET A 12 6.26 6.56 5.96
CA MET A 12 5.00 6.61 5.20
C MET A 12 5.15 5.90 3.84
N LEU A 13 6.24 6.13 3.12
CA LEU A 13 6.49 5.46 1.85
C LEU A 13 6.72 3.95 2.04
N ILE A 14 7.47 3.55 3.07
CA ILE A 14 7.67 2.15 3.45
C ILE A 14 6.32 1.47 3.74
N SER A 15 5.48 2.11 4.55
CA SER A 15 4.16 1.61 4.94
C SER A 15 3.26 1.39 3.72
N VAL A 16 3.20 2.35 2.80
CA VAL A 16 2.42 2.22 1.56
C VAL A 16 2.99 1.12 0.67
N LEU A 17 4.31 1.05 0.50
CA LEU A 17 4.97 0.04 -0.34
C LEU A 17 4.84 -1.38 0.23
N SER A 18 4.81 -1.54 1.55
CA SER A 18 4.64 -2.86 2.17
C SER A 18 3.31 -3.53 1.80
N VAL A 19 2.28 -2.74 1.53
CA VAL A 19 0.95 -3.21 1.14
C VAL A 19 0.72 -3.20 -0.38
N SER A 20 1.17 -2.14 -1.07
CA SER A 20 0.96 -1.98 -2.52
C SER A 20 2.00 -2.70 -3.37
N MET A 21 3.21 -2.95 -2.83
CA MET A 21 4.42 -3.48 -3.51
C MET A 21 5.03 -2.53 -4.56
N GLU A 22 4.29 -1.59 -5.10
CA GLU A 22 4.67 -0.71 -6.19
C GLU A 22 4.07 0.69 -5.95
N TYR A 23 4.88 1.74 -6.12
CA TYR A 23 4.41 3.11 -6.01
C TYR A 23 4.78 3.92 -7.27
N PRO A 24 3.84 4.68 -7.87
CA PRO A 24 4.14 5.48 -9.06
C PRO A 24 4.98 6.72 -8.72
N MET A 25 6.14 6.87 -9.37
CA MET A 25 7.04 8.02 -9.16
C MET A 25 6.37 9.37 -9.38
N GLN A 26 5.42 9.45 -10.32
CA GLN A 26 4.66 10.68 -10.63
C GLN A 26 3.64 11.09 -9.56
N SER A 27 3.33 10.20 -8.61
CA SER A 27 2.29 10.44 -7.58
C SER A 27 2.87 10.73 -6.20
N LEU A 28 4.19 11.00 -6.11
CA LEU A 28 4.86 11.32 -4.84
C LEU A 28 4.22 12.51 -4.11
N LYS A 29 3.62 13.45 -4.85
CA LYS A 29 2.85 14.58 -4.29
C LYS A 29 1.67 14.13 -3.40
N LEU A 30 1.15 12.93 -3.56
CA LEU A 30 0.10 12.38 -2.70
C LEU A 30 0.60 12.00 -1.31
N LEU A 31 1.89 11.75 -1.15
CA LEU A 31 2.52 11.51 0.14
C LEU A 31 2.86 12.82 0.88
N GLY A 32 3.06 13.93 0.15
CA GLY A 32 3.43 15.23 0.72
C GLY A 32 4.17 16.10 -0.30
N PRO A 33 5.08 17.01 0.15
CA PRO A 33 5.85 17.86 -0.74
C PRO A 33 6.66 17.02 -1.75
N GLU A 34 6.32 17.14 -3.03
CA GLU A 34 6.82 16.26 -4.09
C GLU A 34 8.34 16.23 -4.16
N GLN A 35 8.99 17.41 -4.11
CA GLN A 35 10.44 17.49 -4.22
C GLN A 35 11.15 16.77 -3.08
N THR A 36 10.61 16.87 -1.86
CA THR A 36 11.16 16.18 -0.69
C THR A 36 11.12 14.66 -0.86
N TYR A 37 9.97 14.12 -1.27
CA TYR A 37 9.84 12.69 -1.53
C TYR A 37 10.67 12.23 -2.72
N ARG A 38 10.82 13.08 -3.74
CA ARG A 38 11.68 12.80 -4.89
C ARG A 38 13.15 12.67 -4.48
N ASN A 39 13.64 13.60 -3.67
CA ASN A 39 15.01 13.55 -3.13
C ASN A 39 15.20 12.30 -2.25
N LEU A 40 14.26 12.04 -1.34
CA LEU A 40 14.28 10.87 -0.47
C LEU A 40 14.37 9.55 -1.28
N VAL A 41 13.61 9.42 -2.37
CA VAL A 41 13.70 8.25 -3.26
C VAL A 41 15.06 8.18 -3.94
N TYR A 42 15.61 9.31 -4.44
CA TYR A 42 16.92 9.32 -5.08
C TYR A 42 18.04 8.96 -4.10
N ASP A 43 17.99 9.44 -2.87
CA ASP A 43 18.93 9.04 -1.83
C ASP A 43 18.82 7.54 -1.54
N SER A 44 17.60 7.02 -1.46
CA SER A 44 17.32 5.62 -1.13
C SER A 44 17.64 4.60 -2.23
N ILE A 45 17.87 5.03 -3.46
CA ILE A 45 18.39 4.15 -4.53
C ILE A 45 19.92 4.14 -4.61
N SER A 46 20.59 4.97 -3.82
CA SER A 46 22.05 5.03 -3.74
C SER A 46 22.61 3.85 -2.91
N PRO A 47 23.70 3.20 -3.36
CA PRO A 47 24.28 2.07 -2.62
C PRO A 47 25.01 2.47 -1.33
N GLY A 48 25.39 3.73 -1.18
CA GLY A 48 26.15 4.22 -0.01
C GLY A 48 25.27 4.75 1.12
N GLN A 49 23.97 4.47 1.13
CA GLN A 49 23.08 4.98 2.15
C GLN A 49 23.00 4.03 3.36
N SER A 50 22.93 4.62 4.54
CA SER A 50 22.76 3.87 5.81
C SER A 50 21.42 4.23 6.44
N TYR A 51 20.75 3.24 6.97
CA TYR A 51 19.48 3.34 7.69
C TYR A 51 19.63 2.75 9.09
N CYS A 52 18.99 3.35 10.06
CA CYS A 52 18.99 2.90 11.45
C CYS A 52 17.56 2.77 11.95
N ASN A 53 17.25 1.66 12.61
CA ASN A 53 15.98 1.50 13.31
C ASN A 53 15.95 2.41 14.54
N ALA A 54 14.91 3.23 14.68
CA ALA A 54 14.76 4.17 15.80
C ALA A 54 14.67 3.47 17.16
N GLU A 55 14.08 2.27 17.24
CA GLU A 55 13.81 1.56 18.48
C GLU A 55 14.96 0.62 18.87
N THR A 56 15.47 -0.15 17.91
CA THR A 56 16.47 -1.22 18.20
C THR A 56 17.90 -0.79 17.96
N GLY A 57 18.13 0.30 17.21
CA GLY A 57 19.45 0.73 16.78
C GLY A 57 20.08 -0.15 15.68
N GLU A 58 19.37 -1.14 15.16
CA GLU A 58 19.85 -1.97 14.06
C GLU A 58 20.14 -1.12 12.82
N VAL A 59 21.20 -1.46 12.09
CA VAL A 59 21.66 -0.71 10.91
C VAL A 59 21.58 -1.57 9.66
N TYR A 60 21.07 -0.98 8.58
CA TYR A 60 21.11 -1.52 7.23
C TYR A 60 21.87 -0.56 6.31
N GLU A 61 22.82 -1.08 5.56
CA GLU A 61 23.59 -0.31 4.57
C GLU A 61 23.29 -0.79 3.15
N GLY A 62 22.96 0.14 2.28
CA GLY A 62 22.68 -0.14 0.88
C GLY A 62 21.43 0.50 0.33
N LYS A 63 21.01 0.03 -0.83
CA LYS A 63 19.80 0.52 -1.50
C LYS A 63 18.55 0.03 -0.79
N LEU A 64 17.67 0.94 -0.42
CA LEU A 64 16.36 0.58 0.12
C LEU A 64 15.35 0.31 -1.01
N PHE A 65 15.38 1.18 -2.05
CA PHE A 65 14.45 1.10 -3.17
C PHE A 65 15.14 0.89 -4.50
N THR A 66 14.35 0.53 -5.51
CA THR A 66 14.68 0.58 -6.94
C THR A 66 13.62 1.37 -7.67
N VAL A 67 14.03 2.02 -8.77
CA VAL A 67 13.12 2.71 -9.69
C VAL A 67 13.24 2.08 -11.06
N SER A 68 12.14 1.61 -11.62
CA SER A 68 12.10 0.95 -12.93
C SER A 68 10.97 1.51 -13.80
N GLY A 69 10.98 1.14 -15.09
CA GLY A 69 10.01 1.59 -16.07
C GLY A 69 10.31 2.95 -16.70
N ARG A 70 9.50 3.31 -17.70
CA ARG A 70 9.61 4.59 -18.43
C ARG A 70 8.50 5.54 -18.00
N VAL A 71 8.71 6.83 -18.14
CA VAL A 71 7.66 7.86 -17.97
C VAL A 71 6.49 7.53 -18.92
N PRO A 72 5.24 7.62 -18.46
CA PRO A 72 4.76 8.03 -17.14
C PRO A 72 4.66 6.90 -16.09
N ASN A 73 5.08 5.68 -16.41
CA ASN A 73 4.89 4.50 -15.57
C ASN A 73 6.14 4.13 -14.74
N ARG A 74 6.99 5.11 -14.42
CA ARG A 74 8.12 4.87 -13.50
C ARG A 74 7.60 4.45 -12.13
N THR A 75 8.15 3.34 -11.63
CA THR A 75 7.66 2.64 -10.45
C THR A 75 8.77 2.46 -9.43
N ILE A 76 8.49 2.84 -8.19
CA ILE A 76 9.31 2.60 -7.01
C ILE A 76 8.94 1.24 -6.43
N ARG A 77 9.93 0.45 -6.06
CA ARG A 77 9.78 -0.87 -5.41
C ARG A 77 10.86 -1.04 -4.35
N PHE A 78 10.66 -1.92 -3.40
CA PHE A 78 11.77 -2.34 -2.54
C PHE A 78 12.89 -2.99 -3.35
N TYR A 79 14.12 -2.68 -2.99
CA TYR A 79 15.27 -3.45 -3.42
C TYR A 79 15.29 -4.77 -2.65
N LYS A 80 15.75 -5.87 -3.30
CA LYS A 80 15.67 -7.21 -2.70
C LYS A 80 16.29 -7.28 -1.29
N LYS A 81 17.48 -6.70 -1.11
CA LYS A 81 18.13 -6.64 0.21
C LYS A 81 17.48 -5.60 1.12
N GLY A 82 16.91 -4.53 0.59
CA GLY A 82 16.17 -3.52 1.34
C GLY A 82 14.91 -4.05 2.04
N LEU A 83 14.42 -5.23 1.65
CA LEU A 83 13.32 -5.91 2.35
C LEU A 83 13.69 -6.29 3.80
N GLU A 84 14.97 -6.39 4.14
CA GLU A 84 15.41 -6.64 5.52
C GLU A 84 14.88 -5.59 6.50
N VAL A 85 14.78 -4.34 6.07
CA VAL A 85 14.24 -3.24 6.87
C VAL A 85 12.78 -3.48 7.30
N LEU A 86 11.99 -4.22 6.52
CA LEU A 86 10.61 -4.52 6.87
C LEU A 86 10.48 -5.47 8.07
N LYS A 87 11.54 -6.21 8.39
CA LYS A 87 11.57 -7.09 9.58
C LYS A 87 11.58 -6.29 10.88
N TRP A 88 12.00 -5.04 10.82
CA TRP A 88 12.09 -4.16 11.98
C TRP A 88 10.72 -3.71 12.52
N ASN A 89 9.64 -3.84 11.73
CA ASN A 89 8.29 -3.43 12.12
C ASN A 89 7.20 -4.43 11.76
N ASP A 90 7.50 -5.71 11.71
CA ASP A 90 6.57 -6.80 11.39
C ASP A 90 5.88 -6.71 10.01
N SER A 91 6.32 -5.77 9.16
CA SER A 91 5.76 -5.61 7.81
C SER A 91 6.25 -6.64 6.81
N PHE A 92 7.29 -7.40 7.15
CA PHE A 92 7.93 -8.36 6.25
C PHE A 92 7.00 -9.53 5.92
N GLU A 93 6.35 -10.11 6.91
CA GLU A 93 5.39 -11.20 6.72
C GLU A 93 4.22 -10.77 5.86
N THR A 94 3.70 -9.57 6.09
CA THR A 94 2.64 -8.96 5.27
C THR A 94 3.08 -8.81 3.82
N TYR A 95 4.28 -8.27 3.60
CA TYR A 95 4.84 -8.12 2.26
C TYR A 95 5.02 -9.46 1.57
N LEU A 96 5.54 -10.47 2.26
CA LEU A 96 5.72 -11.83 1.73
C LEU A 96 4.39 -12.47 1.35
N GLN A 97 3.38 -12.38 2.20
CA GLN A 97 2.04 -12.90 1.92
C GLN A 97 1.43 -12.26 0.66
N ILE A 98 1.60 -10.95 0.50
CA ILE A 98 1.11 -10.23 -0.68
C ILE A 98 1.92 -10.63 -1.91
N SER A 99 3.26 -10.66 -1.82
CA SER A 99 4.15 -10.94 -2.95
C SER A 99 4.08 -12.39 -3.43
N SER A 100 3.84 -13.35 -2.56
CA SER A 100 3.69 -14.76 -2.93
C SER A 100 2.48 -15.00 -3.82
N ARG A 101 1.39 -14.26 -3.59
CA ARG A 101 0.12 -14.38 -4.33
C ARG A 101 0.05 -13.44 -5.54
N HIS A 102 0.76 -12.33 -5.49
CA HIS A 102 0.73 -11.27 -6.49
C HIS A 102 2.14 -10.94 -6.96
N LYS A 103 2.73 -11.84 -7.76
CA LYS A 103 4.04 -11.59 -8.36
C LYS A 103 4.05 -10.25 -9.09
N ILE A 104 5.10 -9.47 -8.88
CA ILE A 104 5.35 -8.24 -9.65
C ILE A 104 5.38 -8.64 -11.13
N SER A 105 4.44 -8.11 -11.88
CA SER A 105 4.23 -8.46 -13.28
C SER A 105 4.69 -7.32 -14.16
N GLY A 106 5.39 -7.62 -15.27
CA GLY A 106 5.66 -6.65 -16.33
C GLY A 106 4.40 -6.23 -17.11
N ASN A 107 3.24 -6.81 -16.83
CA ASN A 107 1.97 -6.47 -17.48
C ASN A 107 1.51 -5.06 -17.05
N LEU A 108 1.36 -4.16 -18.03
CA LEU A 108 1.04 -2.75 -17.82
C LEU A 108 -0.30 -2.54 -17.09
N SER A 109 -1.32 -3.35 -17.35
CA SER A 109 -2.61 -3.22 -16.66
C SER A 109 -2.51 -3.57 -15.18
N LYS A 110 -1.71 -4.57 -14.81
CA LYS A 110 -1.44 -4.91 -13.40
C LYS A 110 -0.63 -3.81 -12.71
N VAL A 111 0.38 -3.24 -13.38
CA VAL A 111 1.15 -2.10 -12.87
C VAL A 111 0.22 -0.90 -12.63
N LYS A 112 -0.62 -0.54 -13.60
CA LYS A 112 -1.61 0.55 -13.45
C LYS A 112 -2.53 0.33 -12.26
N ARG A 113 -3.02 -0.90 -12.06
CA ARG A 113 -3.86 -1.24 -10.91
C ARG A 113 -3.11 -1.12 -9.58
N ASN A 114 -1.89 -1.64 -9.49
CA ASN A 114 -1.07 -1.50 -8.28
C ASN A 114 -0.78 -0.03 -7.98
N HIS A 115 -0.52 0.78 -9.01
CA HIS A 115 -0.37 2.23 -8.86
C HIS A 115 -1.64 2.89 -8.32
N ALA A 116 -2.82 2.52 -8.84
CA ALA A 116 -4.09 3.07 -8.35
C ALA A 116 -4.34 2.72 -6.88
N VAL A 117 -4.00 1.49 -6.46
CA VAL A 117 -4.04 1.08 -5.04
C VAL A 117 -3.07 1.90 -4.21
N ALA A 118 -1.82 2.04 -4.66
CA ALA A 118 -0.78 2.78 -3.93
C ALA A 118 -1.14 4.27 -3.75
N GLU A 119 -1.75 4.90 -4.75
CA GLU A 119 -2.23 6.27 -4.68
C GLU A 119 -3.32 6.44 -3.62
N VAL A 120 -4.27 5.50 -3.52
CA VAL A 120 -5.28 5.51 -2.46
C VAL A 120 -4.64 5.32 -1.09
N LEU A 121 -3.74 4.35 -0.94
CA LEU A 121 -3.05 4.12 0.33
C LEU A 121 -2.23 5.33 0.78
N ALA A 122 -1.64 6.07 -0.15
CA ALA A 122 -0.93 7.33 0.17
C ALA A 122 -1.88 8.39 0.76
N VAL A 123 -3.09 8.52 0.20
CA VAL A 123 -4.12 9.41 0.75
C VAL A 123 -4.57 8.91 2.12
N MET A 124 -4.83 7.61 2.28
CA MET A 124 -5.21 7.01 3.57
C MET A 124 -4.14 7.27 4.64
N ALA A 125 -2.85 7.05 4.30
CA ALA A 125 -1.73 7.33 5.22
C ALA A 125 -1.71 8.80 5.69
N ARG A 126 -1.93 9.75 4.77
CA ARG A 126 -1.98 11.18 5.11
C ARG A 126 -3.18 11.57 5.97
N CYS A 127 -4.29 10.85 5.84
CA CYS A 127 -5.49 11.04 6.65
C CYS A 127 -5.46 10.26 7.96
N ALA A 128 -4.33 9.65 8.32
CA ALA A 128 -4.18 8.78 9.50
C ALA A 128 -5.20 7.62 9.53
N VAL A 129 -5.63 7.16 8.36
CA VAL A 129 -6.50 5.98 8.20
C VAL A 129 -5.63 4.73 8.26
N GLU A 130 -5.99 3.79 9.12
CA GLU A 130 -5.26 2.53 9.23
C GLU A 130 -5.59 1.59 8.06
N PHE A 131 -4.55 1.03 7.44
CA PHE A 131 -4.65 0.11 6.30
C PHE A 131 -3.66 -1.05 6.34
N ARG A 132 -2.78 -1.08 7.34
CA ARG A 132 -1.79 -2.16 7.48
C ARG A 132 -2.45 -3.42 7.99
N PRO A 133 -2.28 -4.57 7.32
CA PRO A 133 -2.97 -5.81 7.69
C PRO A 133 -2.81 -6.24 9.14
N GLN A 134 -1.64 -5.99 9.75
CA GLN A 134 -1.36 -6.40 11.13
C GLN A 134 -2.13 -5.58 12.17
N THR A 135 -2.63 -4.41 11.80
CA THR A 135 -3.35 -3.51 12.71
C THR A 135 -4.86 -3.48 12.43
N LEU A 136 -5.29 -4.11 11.34
CA LEU A 136 -6.71 -4.18 11.00
C LEU A 136 -7.41 -5.26 11.83
N PRO A 137 -8.60 -4.99 12.40
CA PRO A 137 -9.40 -6.02 13.05
C PRO A 137 -9.83 -7.10 12.07
N ASN A 138 -10.08 -8.29 12.58
CA ASN A 138 -10.63 -9.37 11.77
C ASN A 138 -12.09 -9.07 11.43
N LEU A 139 -12.47 -9.12 10.13
CA LEU A 139 -13.82 -8.87 9.65
C LEU A 139 -14.73 -10.11 9.75
N ARG A 140 -14.50 -11.07 10.65
CA ARG A 140 -15.43 -12.19 10.89
C ARG A 140 -16.68 -11.68 11.57
N MET A 141 -17.84 -12.12 11.08
CA MET A 141 -19.16 -11.60 11.51
C MET A 141 -19.45 -11.74 13.02
N ASP A 142 -18.89 -12.72 13.67
CA ASP A 142 -19.02 -13.00 15.10
C ASP A 142 -18.34 -11.93 15.99
N GLU A 143 -17.40 -11.18 15.45
CA GLU A 143 -16.70 -10.12 16.18
C GLU A 143 -17.22 -8.70 15.88
N TRP A 144 -18.09 -8.55 14.88
CA TRP A 144 -18.63 -7.25 14.44
C TRP A 144 -19.57 -6.58 15.46
N GLY A 145 -20.16 -7.37 16.35
CA GLY A 145 -21.20 -6.86 17.26
C GLY A 145 -20.72 -5.86 18.32
N ASN A 146 -19.41 -5.77 18.61
CA ASN A 146 -18.97 -5.04 19.80
C ASN A 146 -17.75 -4.13 19.67
N ARG A 147 -17.03 -4.09 18.55
CA ARG A 147 -15.77 -3.32 18.49
C ARG A 147 -15.42 -2.81 17.10
N LEU A 148 -16.27 -2.02 16.46
CA LEU A 148 -15.76 -1.14 15.40
C LEU A 148 -14.85 -0.11 16.09
N PRO A 149 -13.54 -0.09 15.76
CA PRO A 149 -12.65 0.89 16.37
C PRO A 149 -13.13 2.31 16.00
N ASN A 150 -13.03 3.24 16.95
CA ASN A 150 -13.35 4.67 16.73
C ASN A 150 -12.43 5.35 15.68
N LYS A 151 -11.54 4.58 15.05
CA LYS A 151 -10.59 5.07 14.04
C LYS A 151 -11.01 4.61 12.65
N PRO A 152 -10.85 5.46 11.62
CA PRO A 152 -11.07 5.07 10.24
C PRO A 152 -10.14 3.91 9.83
N LEU A 153 -10.71 2.92 9.13
CA LEU A 153 -10.00 1.74 8.65
C LEU A 153 -10.19 1.59 7.16
N PHE A 154 -9.12 1.23 6.45
CA PHE A 154 -9.19 0.96 5.03
C PHE A 154 -8.73 -0.45 4.71
N TYR A 155 -9.60 -1.24 4.09
CA TYR A 155 -9.30 -2.57 3.56
C TYR A 155 -9.17 -2.50 2.04
N THR A 156 -8.05 -2.98 1.52
CA THR A 156 -7.91 -3.13 0.07
C THR A 156 -8.89 -4.17 -0.47
N SER A 157 -9.30 -4.06 -1.74
CA SER A 157 -10.16 -5.06 -2.38
C SER A 157 -9.61 -6.48 -2.32
N ARG A 158 -8.27 -6.62 -2.23
CA ARG A 158 -7.61 -7.93 -2.04
C ARG A 158 -7.87 -8.52 -0.65
N GLN A 159 -7.90 -7.68 0.38
CA GLN A 159 -8.25 -8.10 1.75
C GLN A 159 -9.73 -8.44 1.84
N LEU A 160 -10.61 -7.58 1.30
CA LEU A 160 -12.05 -7.83 1.27
C LEU A 160 -12.42 -9.15 0.57
N LYS A 161 -11.78 -9.46 -0.57
CA LYS A 161 -11.96 -10.75 -1.25
C LYS A 161 -11.68 -11.96 -0.37
N ARG A 162 -10.70 -11.88 0.53
CA ARG A 162 -10.39 -13.00 1.44
C ARG A 162 -11.50 -13.29 2.43
N PHE A 163 -12.28 -12.30 2.80
CA PHE A 163 -13.43 -12.47 3.69
C PHE A 163 -14.65 -13.03 2.96
N ALA A 164 -14.79 -12.75 1.66
CA ALA A 164 -15.88 -13.23 0.82
C ALA A 164 -15.67 -14.65 0.25
N ASP A 165 -14.43 -15.13 0.18
CA ASP A 165 -14.08 -16.41 -0.47
C ASP A 165 -14.62 -17.66 0.26
N ASN A 166 -15.21 -17.52 1.44
CA ASN A 166 -15.85 -18.65 2.12
C ASN A 166 -17.14 -19.15 1.44
N ASP A 167 -17.71 -18.37 0.50
CA ASP A 167 -18.99 -18.71 -0.15
C ASP A 167 -18.85 -19.12 -1.64
N GLY A 168 -17.62 -19.26 -2.16
CA GLY A 168 -17.38 -19.74 -3.54
C GLY A 168 -17.88 -18.81 -4.64
N LYS A 169 -18.33 -17.59 -4.33
CA LYS A 169 -18.77 -16.62 -5.33
C LYS A 169 -17.59 -15.74 -5.74
N GLU A 170 -17.23 -15.78 -7.02
CA GLU A 170 -16.32 -14.80 -7.62
C GLU A 170 -16.95 -13.41 -7.60
N THR A 171 -16.70 -12.65 -6.56
CA THR A 171 -17.07 -11.25 -6.52
C THR A 171 -16.17 -10.46 -7.46
N ILE A 172 -16.72 -10.01 -8.57
CA ILE A 172 -16.01 -9.26 -9.62
C ILE A 172 -15.87 -7.79 -9.18
N TYR A 173 -15.09 -7.54 -8.14
CA TYR A 173 -14.69 -6.17 -7.80
C TYR A 173 -13.51 -5.70 -8.68
N THR A 174 -13.71 -5.66 -10.00
CA THR A 174 -12.61 -5.33 -10.92
C THR A 174 -12.14 -3.89 -10.80
N ARG A 175 -13.01 -2.96 -10.38
CA ARG A 175 -12.73 -1.52 -10.28
C ARG A 175 -12.54 -1.02 -8.86
N LEU A 176 -13.09 -1.71 -7.86
CA LEU A 176 -12.98 -1.35 -6.46
C LEU A 176 -11.52 -1.42 -6.00
N ILE A 177 -11.00 -0.33 -5.45
CA ILE A 177 -9.68 -0.30 -4.81
C ILE A 177 -9.76 -0.86 -3.41
N GLY A 178 -10.82 -0.52 -2.67
CA GLY A 178 -11.05 -1.01 -1.32
C GLY A 178 -12.28 -0.39 -0.68
N GLY A 179 -12.49 -0.70 0.59
CA GLY A 179 -13.54 -0.16 1.44
C GLY A 179 -12.97 0.65 2.59
N LEU A 180 -13.55 1.82 2.81
CA LEU A 180 -13.26 2.69 3.96
C LEU A 180 -14.40 2.55 4.97
N PHE A 181 -14.04 2.26 6.22
CA PHE A 181 -14.96 2.16 7.36
C PHE A 181 -14.72 3.35 8.29
N ILE A 182 -15.80 4.06 8.62
CA ILE A 182 -15.78 5.19 9.57
C ILE A 182 -16.94 4.97 10.55
N GLY A 183 -16.63 4.54 11.76
CA GLY A 183 -17.67 4.11 12.69
C GLY A 183 -18.48 2.94 12.10
N SER A 184 -19.80 3.11 11.95
CA SER A 184 -20.72 2.13 11.36
C SER A 184 -20.91 2.29 9.84
N GLU A 185 -20.29 3.28 9.23
CA GLU A 185 -20.47 3.59 7.81
C GLU A 185 -19.40 2.92 6.94
N TYR A 186 -19.82 2.47 5.76
CA TYR A 186 -18.94 1.86 4.75
C TYR A 186 -18.98 2.66 3.45
N TYR A 187 -17.80 2.96 2.92
CA TYR A 187 -17.62 3.67 1.68
C TYR A 187 -16.80 2.85 0.69
N SER A 188 -17.35 2.60 -0.50
CA SER A 188 -16.60 1.99 -1.61
C SER A 188 -15.63 3.01 -2.22
N VAL A 189 -14.35 2.65 -2.30
CA VAL A 189 -13.29 3.55 -2.78
C VAL A 189 -12.81 3.13 -4.17
N TYR A 190 -12.85 4.07 -5.10
CA TYR A 190 -12.42 3.91 -6.49
C TYR A 190 -11.35 4.94 -6.84
N ASN A 191 -10.42 4.55 -7.72
CA ASN A 191 -9.42 5.46 -8.28
C ASN A 191 -9.32 5.25 -9.80
N PRO A 192 -10.11 5.97 -10.59
CA PRO A 192 -10.10 5.86 -12.06
C PRO A 192 -8.83 6.48 -12.67
N ARG A 193 -8.04 7.21 -11.88
CA ARG A 193 -6.88 7.98 -12.34
C ARG A 193 -7.29 9.00 -13.42
N LYS A 194 -6.79 8.82 -14.66
CA LYS A 194 -7.13 9.66 -15.82
C LYS A 194 -8.20 9.04 -16.72
N GLU A 195 -8.65 7.83 -16.40
CA GLU A 195 -9.66 7.14 -17.19
C GLU A 195 -11.05 7.52 -16.72
N VAL A 196 -11.96 7.75 -17.67
CA VAL A 196 -13.37 7.98 -17.35
C VAL A 196 -13.98 6.64 -16.94
N MET A 197 -14.50 6.56 -15.73
CA MET A 197 -15.28 5.39 -15.31
C MET A 197 -16.65 5.46 -15.96
N ARG A 198 -16.90 4.55 -16.91
CA ARG A 198 -18.25 4.32 -17.41
C ARG A 198 -18.93 3.35 -16.45
N TRP A 199 -19.92 3.86 -15.75
CA TRP A 199 -20.82 3.06 -14.94
C TRP A 199 -21.90 2.49 -15.86
N ASP A 200 -21.92 1.19 -16.07
CA ASP A 200 -23.05 0.50 -16.65
C ASP A 200 -23.69 -0.40 -15.59
N ASN A 201 -25.02 -0.55 -15.69
CA ASN A 201 -25.82 -1.31 -14.73
C ASN A 201 -25.42 -2.80 -14.63
N ASN A 202 -24.60 -3.30 -15.55
CA ASN A 202 -24.19 -4.71 -15.61
C ASN A 202 -22.84 -4.97 -14.95
N SER A 203 -22.03 -3.94 -14.65
CA SER A 203 -20.67 -4.12 -14.12
C SER A 203 -20.57 -4.17 -12.61
N GLU A 204 -21.63 -3.80 -11.87
CA GLU A 204 -21.62 -3.73 -10.41
C GLU A 204 -22.74 -4.51 -9.70
N SER A 205 -23.71 -5.04 -10.44
CA SER A 205 -24.87 -5.77 -9.88
C SER A 205 -24.72 -7.30 -9.92
N LYS A 206 -23.51 -7.82 -10.09
CA LYS A 206 -23.25 -9.27 -10.05
C LYS A 206 -22.50 -9.68 -8.82
#